data_fdaadefc5fca83a0180a05621f512171
#
_entry.id   fdaadefc5fca83a0180a05621f512171
#
_cell.length_a   1.000
_cell.length_b   1.000
_cell.length_c   1.000
_cell.angle_alpha   90.00
_cell.angle_beta   90.00
_cell.angle_gamma   90.00
#
_symmetry.space_group_name_H-M   'P 1'
#
loop_
_entity.id
_entity.type
_entity.pdbx_description
1 polymer ?
#
loop_
_entity_poly.entity_id
_entity_poly.type
_entity_poly.pdbx_seq_one_letter_code
_entity_poly.pdbx_strand_id
1 'polypeptide(L)'
;YSGLRGSFWSEELEKTKGTDRDKLKQYFEIEGWYHGLLAAEENGQDIESSLMEFQELYPDVDMEARLQQSEEVPEEMSHLTMHKFYNNIVSRLTYQESYPQFRESIQQKADELEDRALFSDISGYSSRNIIQTAEAYKKLGDLTLEYDYSAAIYMGTNTVMVDMMILFLVILIGWQIFCRERENGIYPILQTAKRGGVAFISAKLAAYFLMLAILSFLLYAAQFLFAFSLYGIGNLDVALQSLSEYRNCVLPVSIGTYIWLFLEIKVTACLVFGSLIVFFMITWKRFVPAVCSYFWVMLIEYVLYTTVNSLSKWNWFRYVNLFSILDASQPFTVYWNLNLFSYPIWAEFATVSYTHLTLPTTSRV
;
A
#
# COMPACT_ATOMS: atom_id res chain seq x y z
N TYR A 1 12.99 -7.02 11.04
CA TYR A 1 13.12 -5.55 10.93
C TYR A 1 12.60 -4.77 12.16
N SER A 2 11.96 -5.41 13.12
CA SER A 2 11.31 -4.75 14.26
C SER A 2 12.24 -4.33 15.41
N GLY A 3 13.54 -4.58 15.34
CA GLY A 3 14.50 -4.23 16.37
C GLY A 3 15.46 -3.09 16.04
N LEU A 4 15.49 -2.64 14.78
CA LEU A 4 16.46 -1.67 14.31
C LEU A 4 15.96 -0.25 14.57
N ARG A 5 16.54 0.44 15.54
CA ARG A 5 16.24 1.84 15.83
C ARG A 5 16.56 2.69 14.60
N GLY A 6 15.59 3.48 14.16
CA GLY A 6 15.69 4.35 12.99
C GLY A 6 16.91 5.30 12.99
N SER A 7 17.50 5.56 14.15
CA SER A 7 18.72 6.36 14.30
C SER A 7 19.94 5.77 13.60
N PHE A 8 20.16 4.45 13.65
CA PHE A 8 21.30 3.82 12.97
C PHE A 8 21.19 3.95 11.45
N TRP A 9 20.02 3.71 10.90
CA TRP A 9 19.79 3.77 9.46
C TRP A 9 19.81 5.18 8.91
N SER A 10 19.29 6.15 9.66
CA SER A 10 19.39 7.56 9.28
C SER A 10 20.85 8.04 9.28
N GLU A 11 21.68 7.55 10.20
CA GLU A 11 23.09 7.86 10.27
C GLU A 11 23.87 7.25 9.10
N GLU A 12 23.61 5.97 8.74
CA GLU A 12 24.22 5.35 7.55
C GLU A 12 23.83 6.06 6.26
N LEU A 13 22.57 6.43 6.10
CA LEU A 13 22.10 7.18 4.94
C LEU A 13 22.63 8.62 4.91
N GLU A 14 22.86 9.26 6.07
CA GLU A 14 23.49 10.58 6.10
C GLU A 14 24.94 10.57 5.63
N LYS A 15 25.71 9.52 5.94
CA LYS A 15 27.07 9.32 5.45
C LYS A 15 27.16 9.26 3.92
N THR A 16 26.06 8.89 3.27
CA THR A 16 25.98 8.68 1.81
C THR A 16 25.36 9.84 1.06
N LYS A 17 24.88 10.89 1.75
CA LYS A 17 24.32 12.09 1.11
C LYS A 17 25.34 12.78 0.20
N GLY A 18 24.95 12.97 -1.07
CA GLY A 18 25.78 13.63 -2.08
C GLY A 18 26.82 12.71 -2.75
N THR A 19 26.81 11.43 -2.44
CA THR A 19 27.64 10.44 -3.14
C THR A 19 26.98 10.06 -4.48
N ASP A 20 27.81 9.89 -5.52
CA ASP A 20 27.36 9.40 -6.81
C ASP A 20 26.67 8.04 -6.66
N ARG A 21 25.58 7.84 -7.38
CA ARG A 21 24.69 6.67 -7.25
C ARG A 21 25.42 5.34 -7.49
N ASP A 22 26.30 5.28 -8.48
CA ASP A 22 27.06 4.08 -8.79
C ASP A 22 28.04 3.72 -7.66
N LYS A 23 28.68 4.72 -7.09
CA LYS A 23 29.56 4.54 -5.93
C LYS A 23 28.79 4.14 -4.68
N LEU A 24 27.59 4.69 -4.52
CA LEU A 24 26.70 4.34 -3.43
C LEU A 24 26.26 2.87 -3.51
N LYS A 25 25.88 2.42 -4.70
CA LYS A 25 25.50 1.03 -4.97
C LYS A 25 26.67 0.10 -4.71
N GLN A 26 27.84 0.41 -5.24
CA GLN A 26 29.07 -0.39 -5.01
C GLN A 26 29.41 -0.47 -3.51
N TYR A 27 29.29 0.63 -2.76
CA TYR A 27 29.49 0.61 -1.31
C TYR A 27 28.55 -0.38 -0.61
N PHE A 28 27.26 -0.31 -0.88
CA PHE A 28 26.30 -1.21 -0.26
C PHE A 28 26.42 -2.67 -0.72
N GLU A 29 26.86 -2.91 -1.94
CA GLU A 29 27.20 -4.25 -2.42
C GLU A 29 28.35 -4.83 -1.63
N ILE A 30 29.43 -4.08 -1.43
CA ILE A 30 30.60 -4.51 -0.65
C ILE A 30 30.22 -4.79 0.81
N GLU A 31 29.43 -3.89 1.45
CA GLU A 31 28.94 -4.10 2.81
C GLU A 31 28.02 -5.33 2.92
N GLY A 32 27.17 -5.53 1.92
CA GLY A 32 26.32 -6.72 1.83
C GLY A 32 27.12 -8.02 1.76
N TRP A 33 28.18 -8.05 0.95
CA TRP A 33 29.10 -9.18 0.88
C TRP A 33 29.85 -9.42 2.19
N TYR A 34 30.40 -8.36 2.79
CA TYR A 34 31.12 -8.45 4.06
C TYR A 34 30.28 -9.09 5.16
N HIS A 35 29.08 -8.58 5.39
CA HIS A 35 28.19 -9.13 6.41
C HIS A 35 27.62 -10.52 6.03
N GLY A 36 27.50 -10.81 4.74
CA GLY A 36 27.10 -12.13 4.26
C GLY A 36 28.14 -13.21 4.55
N LEU A 37 29.42 -12.91 4.32
CA LEU A 37 30.54 -13.80 4.61
C LEU A 37 30.66 -14.06 6.12
N LEU A 38 30.61 -13.03 6.95
CA LEU A 38 30.62 -13.17 8.41
C LEU A 38 29.45 -14.01 8.93
N ALA A 39 28.25 -13.80 8.40
CA ALA A 39 27.07 -14.60 8.76
C ALA A 39 27.22 -16.07 8.33
N ALA A 40 27.86 -16.35 7.20
CA ALA A 40 28.13 -17.71 6.74
C ALA A 40 29.19 -18.40 7.63
N GLU A 41 30.23 -17.67 8.00
CA GLU A 41 31.29 -18.17 8.92
C GLU A 41 30.71 -18.47 10.31
N GLU A 42 29.90 -17.59 10.88
CA GLU A 42 29.18 -17.81 12.15
C GLU A 42 28.32 -19.09 12.13
N ASN A 43 27.75 -19.42 10.97
CA ASN A 43 26.95 -20.62 10.78
C ASN A 43 27.80 -21.88 10.42
N GLY A 44 29.14 -21.79 10.43
CA GLY A 44 30.06 -22.90 10.12
C GLY A 44 30.04 -23.29 8.64
N GLN A 45 29.66 -22.41 7.74
CA GLN A 45 29.70 -22.63 6.29
C GLN A 45 31.10 -22.30 5.75
N ASP A 46 31.52 -23.02 4.70
CA ASP A 46 32.73 -22.70 3.97
C ASP A 46 32.52 -21.43 3.13
N ILE A 47 33.34 -20.41 3.39
CA ILE A 47 33.27 -19.09 2.73
C ILE A 47 34.27 -18.95 1.58
N GLU A 48 35.17 -19.94 1.36
CA GLU A 48 36.29 -19.83 0.42
C GLU A 48 35.80 -19.60 -1.02
N SER A 49 34.76 -20.31 -1.45
CA SER A 49 34.17 -20.17 -2.79
C SER A 49 33.50 -18.80 -2.97
N SER A 50 32.80 -18.29 -1.94
CA SER A 50 32.15 -16.99 -1.97
C SER A 50 33.16 -15.85 -1.91
N LEU A 51 34.26 -16.03 -1.22
CA LEU A 51 35.37 -15.09 -1.17
C LEU A 51 36.06 -14.95 -2.53
N MET A 52 36.28 -16.08 -3.24
CA MET A 52 36.82 -16.06 -4.60
C MET A 52 35.89 -15.34 -5.57
N GLU A 53 34.59 -15.59 -5.50
CA GLU A 53 33.57 -14.90 -6.32
C GLU A 53 33.59 -13.37 -6.05
N PHE A 54 33.69 -12.98 -4.78
CA PHE A 54 33.82 -11.56 -4.41
C PHE A 54 35.07 -10.93 -5.00
N GLN A 55 36.23 -11.61 -4.87
CA GLN A 55 37.52 -11.10 -5.36
C GLN A 55 37.55 -10.95 -6.88
N GLU A 56 36.80 -11.78 -7.61
CA GLU A 56 36.63 -11.64 -9.06
C GLU A 56 35.80 -10.41 -9.43
N LEU A 57 34.75 -10.11 -8.65
CA LEU A 57 33.88 -8.96 -8.86
C LEU A 57 34.52 -7.63 -8.41
N TYR A 58 35.30 -7.66 -7.33
CA TYR A 58 35.90 -6.47 -6.70
C TYR A 58 37.40 -6.68 -6.43
N PRO A 59 38.24 -6.70 -7.48
CA PRO A 59 39.67 -7.02 -7.33
C PRO A 59 40.45 -5.97 -6.51
N ASP A 60 39.94 -4.75 -6.41
CA ASP A 60 40.57 -3.64 -5.70
C ASP A 60 40.25 -3.63 -4.17
N VAL A 61 39.39 -4.54 -3.70
CA VAL A 61 38.96 -4.61 -2.30
C VAL A 61 39.55 -5.84 -1.63
N ASP A 62 40.40 -5.64 -0.64
CA ASP A 62 40.97 -6.74 0.18
C ASP A 62 39.95 -7.15 1.26
N MET A 63 39.06 -8.08 0.90
CA MET A 63 38.02 -8.58 1.80
C MET A 63 38.60 -9.47 2.91
N GLU A 64 39.69 -10.20 2.65
CA GLU A 64 40.34 -11.04 3.65
C GLU A 64 40.90 -10.21 4.80
N ALA A 65 41.59 -9.11 4.49
CA ALA A 65 42.11 -8.19 5.50
C ALA A 65 40.98 -7.56 6.31
N ARG A 66 39.84 -7.27 5.65
CA ARG A 66 38.67 -6.68 6.30
C ARG A 66 37.96 -7.66 7.24
N LEU A 67 37.82 -8.92 6.87
CA LEU A 67 37.26 -9.98 7.71
C LEU A 67 38.09 -10.21 8.99
N GLN A 68 39.41 -10.04 8.91
CA GLN A 68 40.31 -10.16 10.08
C GLN A 68 40.16 -8.99 11.08
N GLN A 69 39.69 -7.82 10.64
CA GLN A 69 39.52 -6.63 11.49
C GLN A 69 38.20 -6.57 12.25
N SER A 70 37.30 -7.54 12.06
CA SER A 70 35.95 -7.67 12.65
C SER A 70 35.40 -6.38 13.24
N GLU A 71 34.63 -5.62 12.46
CA GLU A 71 33.88 -4.47 13.00
C GLU A 71 32.85 -4.95 14.02
N GLU A 72 32.83 -4.32 15.20
CA GLU A 72 31.80 -4.60 16.20
C GLU A 72 30.41 -4.20 15.67
N VAL A 73 29.59 -5.20 15.45
CA VAL A 73 28.17 -4.98 15.12
C VAL A 73 27.44 -4.57 16.39
N PRO A 74 26.52 -3.61 16.35
CA PRO A 74 25.69 -3.27 17.50
C PRO A 74 25.07 -4.53 18.14
N GLU A 75 25.13 -4.66 19.48
CA GLU A 75 24.70 -5.86 20.24
C GLU A 75 23.31 -6.41 19.85
N GLU A 76 22.47 -5.56 19.26
CA GLU A 76 21.09 -5.90 18.86
C GLU A 76 20.97 -6.42 17.42
N MET A 77 22.09 -6.51 16.65
CA MET A 77 22.08 -6.85 15.23
C MET A 77 22.98 -8.06 14.93
N SER A 78 22.48 -9.01 14.13
CA SER A 78 23.29 -10.08 13.57
C SER A 78 23.82 -9.71 12.19
N HIS A 79 24.98 -10.26 11.80
CA HIS A 79 25.55 -10.11 10.47
C HIS A 79 24.54 -10.50 9.36
N LEU A 80 23.74 -11.54 9.58
CA LEU A 80 22.67 -11.93 8.67
C LEU A 80 21.62 -10.82 8.46
N THR A 81 21.29 -10.07 9.51
CA THR A 81 20.34 -8.95 9.42
C THR A 81 20.92 -7.81 8.62
N MET A 82 22.19 -7.47 8.83
CA MET A 82 22.93 -6.47 8.09
C MET A 82 23.06 -6.84 6.61
N HIS A 83 23.43 -8.07 6.32
CA HIS A 83 23.47 -8.60 4.95
C HIS A 83 22.14 -8.43 4.21
N LYS A 84 21.02 -8.83 4.83
CA LYS A 84 19.68 -8.66 4.24
C LYS A 84 19.32 -7.19 4.01
N PHE A 85 19.74 -6.33 4.90
CA PHE A 85 19.49 -4.91 4.78
C PHE A 85 20.25 -4.29 3.59
N TYR A 86 21.56 -4.49 3.50
CA TYR A 86 22.35 -3.95 2.40
C TYR A 86 21.91 -4.49 1.05
N ASN A 87 21.60 -5.79 0.95
CA ASN A 87 21.04 -6.37 -0.27
C ASN A 87 19.67 -5.80 -0.64
N ASN A 88 18.86 -5.43 0.32
CA ASN A 88 17.59 -4.74 0.05
C ASN A 88 17.82 -3.35 -0.55
N ILE A 89 18.81 -2.60 -0.04
CA ILE A 89 19.18 -1.30 -0.62
C ILE A 89 19.69 -1.46 -2.05
N VAL A 90 20.62 -2.39 -2.28
CA VAL A 90 21.15 -2.69 -3.62
C VAL A 90 20.04 -3.08 -4.59
N SER A 91 19.13 -3.94 -4.18
CA SER A 91 17.98 -4.34 -4.98
C SER A 91 17.09 -3.14 -5.38
N ARG A 92 16.91 -2.19 -4.49
CA ARG A 92 16.13 -0.96 -4.75
C ARG A 92 16.86 -0.01 -5.71
N LEU A 93 18.16 0.17 -5.54
CA LEU A 93 18.97 0.98 -6.46
C LEU A 93 18.94 0.37 -7.87
N THR A 94 19.14 -0.95 -7.98
CA THR A 94 19.06 -1.69 -9.25
C THR A 94 17.67 -1.60 -9.89
N TYR A 95 16.62 -1.68 -9.07
CA TYR A 95 15.25 -1.47 -9.55
C TYR A 95 15.08 -0.08 -10.17
N GLN A 96 15.56 0.96 -9.51
CA GLN A 96 15.45 2.33 -10.03
C GLN A 96 16.21 2.54 -11.34
N GLU A 97 17.38 1.89 -11.50
CA GLU A 97 18.15 1.89 -12.76
C GLU A 97 17.41 1.18 -13.88
N SER A 98 16.70 0.10 -13.57
CA SER A 98 15.97 -0.72 -14.53
C SER A 98 14.57 -0.18 -14.87
N TYR A 99 14.05 0.79 -14.12
CA TYR A 99 12.68 1.29 -14.30
C TYR A 99 12.43 1.98 -15.65
N PRO A 100 13.35 2.80 -16.20
CA PRO A 100 13.20 3.35 -17.55
C PRO A 100 13.07 2.25 -18.62
N GLN A 101 13.90 1.21 -18.56
CA GLN A 101 13.85 0.07 -19.46
C GLN A 101 12.52 -0.70 -19.33
N PHE A 102 12.01 -0.84 -18.11
CA PHE A 102 10.69 -1.43 -17.88
C PHE A 102 9.59 -0.62 -18.59
N ARG A 103 9.58 0.70 -18.46
CA ARG A 103 8.62 1.57 -19.16
C ARG A 103 8.72 1.45 -20.68
N GLU A 104 9.95 1.45 -21.19
CA GLU A 104 10.23 1.30 -22.62
C GLU A 104 9.73 -0.06 -23.13
N SER A 105 9.91 -1.14 -22.40
CA SER A 105 9.39 -2.47 -22.76
C SER A 105 7.86 -2.53 -22.87
N ILE A 106 7.14 -1.72 -22.09
CA ILE A 106 5.67 -1.61 -22.18
C ILE A 106 5.29 -0.87 -23.46
N GLN A 107 6.00 0.21 -23.79
CA GLN A 107 5.76 0.97 -25.02
C GLN A 107 6.06 0.14 -26.25
N GLN A 108 7.18 -0.56 -26.30
CA GLN A 108 7.56 -1.45 -27.40
C GLN A 108 6.49 -2.52 -27.68
N LYS A 109 5.92 -3.12 -26.62
CA LYS A 109 4.82 -4.09 -26.77
C LYS A 109 3.56 -3.47 -27.38
N ALA A 110 3.27 -2.23 -27.07
CA ALA A 110 2.13 -1.51 -27.65
C ALA A 110 2.39 -1.19 -29.12
N ASP A 111 3.59 -0.69 -29.45
CA ASP A 111 3.99 -0.37 -30.82
C ASP A 111 4.00 -1.62 -31.72
N GLU A 112 4.52 -2.75 -31.21
CA GLU A 112 4.47 -4.04 -31.93
C GLU A 112 3.02 -4.51 -32.21
N LEU A 113 2.09 -4.22 -31.30
CA LEU A 113 0.69 -4.56 -31.51
C LEU A 113 0.02 -3.63 -32.50
N GLU A 114 0.34 -2.34 -32.48
CA GLU A 114 -0.16 -1.38 -33.47
C GLU A 114 0.34 -1.71 -34.88
N ASP A 115 1.61 -2.09 -35.01
CA ASP A 115 2.19 -2.53 -36.27
C ASP A 115 1.51 -3.81 -36.83
N ARG A 116 1.23 -4.78 -35.94
CA ARG A 116 0.47 -5.98 -36.30
C ARG A 116 -0.99 -5.67 -36.65
N ALA A 117 -1.54 -4.58 -36.11
CA ALA A 117 -2.89 -4.11 -36.36
C ALA A 117 -3.13 -3.72 -37.82
N LEU A 118 -2.10 -3.30 -38.52
CA LEU A 118 -2.17 -3.02 -39.95
C LEU A 118 -2.53 -4.27 -40.77
N PHE A 119 -2.36 -5.47 -40.19
CA PHE A 119 -2.55 -6.75 -40.88
C PHE A 119 -3.60 -7.69 -40.23
N SER A 120 -4.10 -7.34 -39.04
CA SER A 120 -5.07 -8.16 -38.31
C SER A 120 -6.04 -7.30 -37.45
N ASP A 121 -7.26 -7.80 -37.24
CA ASP A 121 -8.28 -7.11 -36.46
C ASP A 121 -7.91 -7.09 -34.95
N ILE A 122 -7.65 -5.90 -34.39
CA ILE A 122 -7.34 -5.66 -32.97
C ILE A 122 -8.64 -5.41 -32.17
N SER A 123 -9.73 -6.03 -32.51
CA SER A 123 -11.00 -5.81 -31.82
C SER A 123 -11.04 -6.42 -30.39
N GLY A 124 -10.08 -7.26 -30.06
CA GLY A 124 -10.03 -7.98 -28.77
C GLY A 124 -9.70 -7.08 -27.56
N TYR A 125 -10.29 -7.41 -26.39
CA TYR A 125 -9.99 -6.76 -25.11
C TYR A 125 -8.48 -6.73 -24.80
N SER A 126 -7.77 -7.83 -25.05
CA SER A 126 -6.35 -7.95 -24.71
C SER A 126 -5.49 -6.89 -25.40
N SER A 127 -5.69 -6.69 -26.70
CA SER A 127 -4.93 -5.69 -27.48
C SER A 127 -5.24 -4.27 -27.04
N ARG A 128 -6.53 -3.94 -26.86
CA ARG A 128 -6.95 -2.63 -26.34
C ARG A 128 -6.40 -2.36 -24.94
N ASN A 129 -6.35 -3.40 -24.10
CA ASN A 129 -5.81 -3.28 -22.74
C ASN A 129 -4.32 -2.95 -22.74
N ILE A 130 -3.53 -3.55 -23.63
CA ILE A 130 -2.09 -3.28 -23.75
C ILE A 130 -1.87 -1.84 -24.21
N ILE A 131 -2.58 -1.39 -25.24
CA ILE A 131 -2.49 -0.02 -25.76
C ILE A 131 -2.86 0.99 -24.68
N GLN A 132 -3.98 0.79 -23.99
CA GLN A 132 -4.40 1.68 -22.90
C GLN A 132 -3.41 1.69 -21.73
N THR A 133 -2.80 0.56 -21.43
CA THR A 133 -1.75 0.48 -20.40
C THR A 133 -0.53 1.30 -20.82
N ALA A 134 -0.08 1.16 -22.07
CA ALA A 134 1.05 1.93 -22.58
C ALA A 134 0.78 3.44 -22.58
N GLU A 135 -0.43 3.86 -22.97
CA GLU A 135 -0.85 5.26 -22.89
C GLU A 135 -0.84 5.79 -21.45
N ALA A 136 -1.27 4.97 -20.48
CA ALA A 136 -1.26 5.34 -19.07
C ALA A 136 0.18 5.55 -18.56
N TYR A 137 1.12 4.67 -18.92
CA TYR A 137 2.54 4.84 -18.58
C TYR A 137 3.18 6.02 -19.32
N LYS A 138 2.76 6.31 -20.56
CA LYS A 138 3.25 7.48 -21.31
C LYS A 138 2.85 8.80 -20.65
N LYS A 139 1.66 8.87 -20.04
CA LYS A 139 1.18 10.05 -19.30
C LYS A 139 1.99 10.37 -18.05
N LEU A 140 2.75 9.42 -17.50
CA LEU A 140 3.65 9.66 -16.37
C LEU A 140 4.78 10.66 -16.70
N GLY A 141 5.08 10.89 -17.99
CA GLY A 141 6.15 11.80 -18.40
C GLY A 141 7.54 11.35 -17.93
N ASP A 142 8.46 12.30 -17.81
CA ASP A 142 9.80 12.04 -17.29
C ASP A 142 9.77 12.03 -15.76
N LEU A 143 9.70 10.83 -15.19
CA LEU A 143 9.79 10.61 -13.74
C LEU A 143 11.25 10.42 -13.34
N THR A 144 11.73 11.32 -12.48
CA THR A 144 12.98 11.11 -11.76
C THR A 144 12.70 10.24 -10.54
N LEU A 145 13.32 9.06 -10.49
CA LEU A 145 13.26 8.20 -9.33
C LEU A 145 14.44 8.55 -8.41
N GLU A 146 14.13 8.80 -7.15
CA GLU A 146 15.13 9.08 -6.13
C GLU A 146 15.14 7.95 -5.11
N TYR A 147 16.34 7.61 -4.61
CA TYR A 147 16.46 6.67 -3.51
C TYR A 147 16.04 7.37 -2.21
N ASP A 148 15.06 6.79 -1.55
CA ASP A 148 14.72 7.16 -0.18
C ASP A 148 14.36 5.92 0.64
N TYR A 149 14.57 6.03 1.95
CA TYR A 149 14.29 4.94 2.87
C TYR A 149 12.79 4.85 3.18
N SER A 150 12.16 3.81 2.66
CA SER A 150 10.70 3.65 2.66
C SER A 150 10.13 2.80 3.80
N ALA A 151 10.93 2.47 4.83
CA ALA A 151 10.43 1.62 5.93
C ALA A 151 9.27 2.26 6.67
N ALA A 152 9.27 3.58 6.83
CA ALA A 152 8.16 4.31 7.43
C ALA A 152 6.85 4.14 6.63
N ILE A 153 6.95 4.20 5.30
CA ILE A 153 5.77 4.01 4.42
C ILE A 153 5.26 2.58 4.51
N TYR A 154 6.16 1.59 4.43
CA TYR A 154 5.79 0.18 4.56
C TYR A 154 5.13 -0.13 5.90
N MET A 155 5.69 0.40 7.00
CA MET A 155 5.12 0.24 8.34
C MET A 155 3.79 0.98 8.50
N GLY A 156 3.69 2.20 7.96
CA GLY A 156 2.49 3.02 7.99
C GLY A 156 1.31 2.42 7.22
N THR A 157 1.59 1.77 6.08
CA THR A 157 0.58 1.11 5.25
C THR A 157 0.18 -0.27 5.73
N ASN A 158 0.94 -0.89 6.62
CA ASN A 158 0.59 -2.17 7.24
C ASN A 158 -0.44 -1.96 8.37
N THR A 159 -1.70 -1.79 8.00
CA THR A 159 -2.79 -1.38 8.91
C THR A 159 -3.64 -2.52 9.45
N VAL A 160 -3.26 -3.78 9.27
CA VAL A 160 -4.10 -4.96 9.62
C VAL A 160 -4.63 -4.88 11.06
N MET A 161 -3.80 -4.53 12.03
CA MET A 161 -4.22 -4.41 13.43
C MET A 161 -5.19 -3.25 13.65
N VAL A 162 -4.92 -2.11 13.01
CA VAL A 162 -5.80 -0.92 13.06
C VAL A 162 -7.13 -1.20 12.39
N ASP A 163 -7.12 -1.90 11.25
CA ASP A 163 -8.32 -2.31 10.53
C ASP A 163 -9.24 -3.17 11.43
N MET A 164 -8.69 -4.19 12.09
CA MET A 164 -9.43 -5.05 13.01
C MET A 164 -10.01 -4.25 14.19
N MET A 165 -9.23 -3.34 14.77
CA MET A 165 -9.68 -2.48 15.86
C MET A 165 -10.82 -1.56 15.41
N ILE A 166 -10.73 -0.95 14.23
CA ILE A 166 -11.77 -0.08 13.69
C ILE A 166 -13.04 -0.86 13.38
N LEU A 167 -12.95 -2.04 12.77
CA LEU A 167 -14.12 -2.88 12.50
C LEU A 167 -14.87 -3.24 13.79
N PHE A 168 -14.16 -3.48 14.88
CA PHE A 168 -14.75 -3.69 16.19
C PHE A 168 -15.43 -2.41 16.72
N LEU A 169 -14.78 -1.26 16.62
CA LEU A 169 -15.32 0.04 17.04
C LEU A 169 -16.57 0.43 16.24
N VAL A 170 -16.60 0.17 14.94
CA VAL A 170 -17.76 0.38 14.05
C VAL A 170 -19.02 -0.32 14.63
N ILE A 171 -18.87 -1.58 15.08
CA ILE A 171 -19.96 -2.36 15.68
C ILE A 171 -20.38 -1.78 17.02
N LEU A 172 -19.42 -1.45 17.90
CA LEU A 172 -19.70 -0.93 19.25
C LEU A 172 -20.41 0.42 19.20
N ILE A 173 -19.93 1.36 18.37
CA ILE A 173 -20.52 2.68 18.22
C ILE A 173 -21.92 2.56 17.62
N GLY A 174 -22.06 1.69 16.59
CA GLY A 174 -23.38 1.41 15.99
C GLY A 174 -24.38 0.87 17.01
N TRP A 175 -23.98 -0.11 17.83
CA TRP A 175 -24.81 -0.62 18.91
C TRP A 175 -25.24 0.47 19.89
N GLN A 176 -24.30 1.28 20.35
CA GLN A 176 -24.55 2.35 21.32
C GLN A 176 -25.59 3.35 20.79
N ILE A 177 -25.53 3.70 19.51
CA ILE A 177 -26.36 4.73 18.89
C ILE A 177 -27.72 4.17 18.43
N PHE A 178 -27.77 2.96 17.86
CA PHE A 178 -28.97 2.46 17.19
C PHE A 178 -29.73 1.36 17.94
N CYS A 179 -29.05 0.51 18.72
CA CYS A 179 -29.70 -0.63 19.39
C CYS A 179 -30.02 -0.35 20.85
N ARG A 180 -29.11 0.27 21.60
CA ARG A 180 -29.21 0.44 23.04
C ARG A 180 -30.51 1.10 23.51
N GLU A 181 -30.97 2.15 22.82
CA GLU A 181 -32.22 2.83 23.20
C GLU A 181 -33.46 1.99 22.94
N ARG A 182 -33.42 1.12 21.92
CA ARG A 182 -34.50 0.18 21.62
C ARG A 182 -34.54 -0.94 22.64
N GLU A 183 -33.39 -1.48 23.01
CA GLU A 183 -33.27 -2.56 24.00
C GLU A 183 -33.68 -2.09 25.40
N ASN A 184 -33.43 -0.82 25.74
CA ASN A 184 -33.83 -0.19 26.99
C ASN A 184 -35.28 0.31 26.99
N GLY A 185 -36.05 0.13 25.89
CA GLY A 185 -37.46 0.55 25.83
C GLY A 185 -37.68 2.07 25.74
N ILE A 186 -36.62 2.89 25.58
CA ILE A 186 -36.66 4.35 25.54
C ILE A 186 -37.11 4.84 24.14
N TYR A 187 -36.92 4.05 23.11
CA TYR A 187 -37.17 4.44 21.72
C TYR A 187 -38.61 4.95 21.44
N PRO A 188 -39.69 4.29 21.96
CA PRO A 188 -41.06 4.79 21.77
C PRO A 188 -41.25 6.20 22.33
N ILE A 189 -40.64 6.50 23.49
CA ILE A 189 -40.75 7.82 24.13
C ILE A 189 -40.05 8.86 23.27
N LEU A 190 -38.89 8.56 22.67
CA LEU A 190 -38.19 9.46 21.78
C LEU A 190 -38.94 9.72 20.47
N GLN A 191 -39.70 8.75 19.97
CA GLN A 191 -40.52 8.94 18.76
C GLN A 191 -41.71 9.89 18.98
N THR A 192 -42.27 9.98 20.18
CA THR A 192 -43.39 10.91 20.51
C THR A 192 -42.92 12.33 20.75
N ALA A 193 -41.61 12.58 20.86
CA ALA A 193 -41.07 13.94 21.02
C ALA A 193 -41.28 14.79 19.74
N LYS A 194 -41.45 16.10 19.89
CA LYS A 194 -41.69 17.05 18.80
C LYS A 194 -40.76 16.96 17.60
N ARG A 195 -39.53 16.43 17.79
CA ARG A 195 -38.49 16.17 16.75
C ARG A 195 -38.09 14.69 16.66
N GLY A 196 -38.93 13.77 17.15
CA GLY A 196 -38.61 12.35 17.29
C GLY A 196 -38.67 11.51 15.99
N GLY A 197 -39.02 12.15 14.84
CA GLY A 197 -39.15 11.44 13.56
C GLY A 197 -37.85 11.39 12.74
N VAL A 198 -37.95 11.67 11.45
CA VAL A 198 -36.85 11.61 10.48
C VAL A 198 -35.66 12.46 10.91
N ALA A 199 -35.90 13.66 11.46
CA ALA A 199 -34.84 14.56 11.93
C ALA A 199 -33.96 13.93 13.03
N PHE A 200 -34.56 13.15 13.93
CA PHE A 200 -33.81 12.44 14.97
C PHE A 200 -32.94 11.31 14.39
N ILE A 201 -33.48 10.53 13.45
CA ILE A 201 -32.74 9.45 12.81
C ILE A 201 -31.59 10.02 11.97
N SER A 202 -31.84 11.08 11.20
CA SER A 202 -30.79 11.72 10.38
C SER A 202 -29.67 12.32 11.25
N ALA A 203 -30.02 12.93 12.40
CA ALA A 203 -29.03 13.44 13.33
C ALA A 203 -28.17 12.32 13.93
N LYS A 204 -28.76 11.17 14.25
CA LYS A 204 -28.01 9.97 14.72
C LYS A 204 -27.07 9.43 13.65
N LEU A 205 -27.54 9.32 12.40
CA LEU A 205 -26.72 8.88 11.29
C LEU A 205 -25.55 9.85 11.08
N ALA A 206 -25.82 11.17 11.05
CA ALA A 206 -24.78 12.17 10.90
C ALA A 206 -23.74 12.09 12.04
N ALA A 207 -24.18 11.97 13.29
CA ALA A 207 -23.30 11.84 14.44
C ALA A 207 -22.45 10.54 14.37
N TYR A 208 -23.05 9.44 13.96
CA TYR A 208 -22.38 8.16 13.79
C TYR A 208 -21.26 8.25 12.73
N PHE A 209 -21.59 8.72 11.52
CA PHE A 209 -20.62 8.82 10.44
C PHE A 209 -19.52 9.86 10.72
N LEU A 210 -19.86 10.97 11.34
CA LEU A 210 -18.88 11.98 11.75
C LEU A 210 -17.90 11.40 12.78
N MET A 211 -18.42 10.69 13.78
CA MET A 211 -17.59 10.05 14.81
C MET A 211 -16.68 8.97 14.22
N LEU A 212 -17.22 8.15 13.29
CA LEU A 212 -16.42 7.16 12.58
C LEU A 212 -15.32 7.80 11.73
N ALA A 213 -15.64 8.85 10.96
CA ALA A 213 -14.66 9.53 10.13
C ALA A 213 -13.51 10.11 10.96
N ILE A 214 -13.84 10.81 12.05
CA ILE A 214 -12.82 11.38 12.94
C ILE A 214 -11.98 10.28 13.59
N LEU A 215 -12.61 9.25 14.14
CA LEU A 215 -11.91 8.20 14.86
C LEU A 215 -11.01 7.37 13.91
N SER A 216 -11.51 6.98 12.75
CA SER A 216 -10.73 6.24 11.76
C SER A 216 -9.55 7.09 11.25
N PHE A 217 -9.78 8.36 10.92
CA PHE A 217 -8.71 9.25 10.53
C PHE A 217 -7.60 9.36 11.60
N LEU A 218 -7.99 9.57 12.86
CA LEU A 218 -7.02 9.68 13.96
C LEU A 218 -6.22 8.39 14.16
N LEU A 219 -6.85 7.23 14.06
CA LEU A 219 -6.17 5.95 14.25
C LEU A 219 -5.19 5.64 13.12
N TYR A 220 -5.57 5.86 11.85
CA TYR A 220 -4.67 5.67 10.73
C TYR A 220 -3.56 6.74 10.68
N ALA A 221 -3.87 7.99 11.00
CA ALA A 221 -2.85 9.02 11.11
C ALA A 221 -1.85 8.71 12.25
N ALA A 222 -2.33 8.20 13.39
CA ALA A 222 -1.46 7.76 14.48
C ALA A 222 -0.52 6.63 14.07
N GLN A 223 -0.98 5.70 13.20
CA GLN A 223 -0.15 4.62 12.63
C GLN A 223 1.03 5.21 11.83
N PHE A 224 0.76 6.19 10.94
CA PHE A 224 1.83 6.85 10.19
C PHE A 224 2.75 7.67 11.10
N LEU A 225 2.20 8.43 12.06
CA LEU A 225 3.00 9.18 13.02
C LEU A 225 3.92 8.26 13.84
N PHE A 226 3.41 7.09 14.24
CA PHE A 226 4.22 6.08 14.91
C PHE A 226 5.34 5.55 14.00
N ALA A 227 5.02 5.22 12.74
CA ALA A 227 6.01 4.79 11.77
C ALA A 227 7.08 5.85 11.53
N PHE A 228 6.70 7.12 11.39
CA PHE A 228 7.63 8.24 11.24
C PHE A 228 8.49 8.48 12.48
N SER A 229 7.96 8.25 13.68
CA SER A 229 8.75 8.37 14.92
C SER A 229 9.82 7.30 15.04
N LEU A 230 9.61 6.12 14.45
CA LEU A 230 10.57 5.00 14.49
C LEU A 230 11.62 5.08 13.37
N TYR A 231 11.20 5.44 12.17
CA TYR A 231 12.03 5.33 10.96
C TYR A 231 12.41 6.67 10.34
N GLY A 232 11.93 7.78 10.92
CA GLY A 232 12.11 9.11 10.34
C GLY A 232 11.14 9.41 9.19
N ILE A 233 11.06 10.69 8.85
CA ILE A 233 10.30 11.19 7.70
C ILE A 233 11.30 11.34 6.56
N GLY A 234 11.19 10.50 5.53
CA GLY A 234 11.97 10.64 4.31
C GLY A 234 11.51 11.82 3.46
N ASN A 235 12.00 11.89 2.21
CA ASN A 235 11.57 12.91 1.27
C ASN A 235 10.17 12.58 0.73
N LEU A 236 9.14 13.31 1.16
CA LEU A 236 7.75 13.09 0.77
C LEU A 236 7.42 13.58 -0.64
N ASP A 237 8.30 14.38 -1.26
CA ASP A 237 8.10 14.94 -2.61
C ASP A 237 8.56 13.96 -3.71
N VAL A 238 9.25 12.89 -3.34
CA VAL A 238 9.72 11.85 -4.26
C VAL A 238 8.53 11.11 -4.88
N ALA A 239 8.67 10.75 -6.16
CA ALA A 239 7.65 9.98 -6.86
C ALA A 239 7.40 8.62 -6.21
N LEU A 240 6.12 8.22 -6.07
CA LEU A 240 5.74 6.95 -5.44
C LEU A 240 6.39 5.72 -6.12
N GLN A 241 6.60 5.79 -7.42
CA GLN A 241 7.27 4.75 -8.21
C GLN A 241 8.74 4.54 -7.84
N SER A 242 9.33 5.42 -7.02
CA SER A 242 10.66 5.19 -6.45
C SER A 242 10.70 3.98 -5.51
N LEU A 243 9.55 3.57 -5.00
CA LEU A 243 9.37 2.37 -4.20
C LEU A 243 9.01 1.18 -5.12
N SER A 244 9.76 0.10 -5.03
CA SER A 244 9.61 -1.08 -5.91
C SER A 244 8.23 -1.72 -5.85
N GLU A 245 7.56 -1.65 -4.71
CA GLU A 245 6.21 -2.15 -4.49
C GLU A 245 5.16 -1.42 -5.36
N TYR A 246 5.43 -0.14 -5.69
CA TYR A 246 4.54 0.72 -6.49
C TYR A 246 5.00 0.86 -7.95
N ARG A 247 5.82 -0.07 -8.43
CA ARG A 247 6.33 -0.11 -9.82
C ARG A 247 5.23 0.04 -10.87
N ASN A 248 4.07 -0.58 -10.61
CA ASN A 248 2.95 -0.61 -11.54
C ASN A 248 1.99 0.58 -11.38
N CYS A 249 2.31 1.54 -10.51
CA CYS A 249 1.49 2.74 -10.35
C CYS A 249 1.61 3.63 -11.59
N VAL A 250 0.49 3.92 -12.22
CA VAL A 250 0.39 4.80 -13.39
C VAL A 250 0.03 6.25 -13.02
N LEU A 251 -0.14 6.53 -11.73
CA LEU A 251 -0.45 7.87 -11.24
C LEU A 251 0.83 8.65 -10.95
N PRO A 252 0.97 9.89 -11.46
CA PRO A 252 2.10 10.76 -11.13
C PRO A 252 1.90 11.40 -9.76
N VAL A 253 2.01 10.60 -8.70
CA VAL A 253 1.81 11.05 -7.31
C VAL A 253 3.11 10.96 -6.53
N SER A 254 3.33 11.93 -5.64
CA SER A 254 4.42 11.87 -4.66
C SER A 254 4.04 10.98 -3.48
N ILE A 255 5.03 10.55 -2.71
CA ILE A 255 4.83 9.76 -1.48
C ILE A 255 3.90 10.52 -0.51
N GLY A 256 4.09 11.83 -0.34
CA GLY A 256 3.22 12.64 0.52
C GLY A 256 1.76 12.67 0.07
N THR A 257 1.53 12.82 -1.24
CA THR A 257 0.18 12.75 -1.82
C THR A 257 -0.43 11.36 -1.64
N TYR A 258 0.37 10.31 -1.83
CA TYR A 258 -0.06 8.94 -1.60
C TYR A 258 -0.55 8.70 -0.17
N ILE A 259 0.16 9.19 0.85
CA ILE A 259 -0.25 9.06 2.25
C ILE A 259 -1.63 9.67 2.48
N TRP A 260 -1.89 10.86 1.94
CA TRP A 260 -3.20 11.51 2.05
C TRP A 260 -4.30 10.71 1.35
N LEU A 261 -4.06 10.24 0.13
CA LEU A 261 -5.01 9.38 -0.61
C LEU A 261 -5.26 8.06 0.12
N PHE A 262 -4.23 7.46 0.68
CA PHE A 262 -4.35 6.25 1.48
C PHE A 262 -5.25 6.46 2.70
N LEU A 263 -5.05 7.55 3.45
CA LEU A 263 -5.89 7.90 4.60
C LEU A 263 -7.35 8.13 4.18
N GLU A 264 -7.57 8.84 3.07
CA GLU A 264 -8.91 9.11 2.53
C GLU A 264 -9.64 7.81 2.13
N ILE A 265 -8.96 6.90 1.43
CA ILE A 265 -9.50 5.59 1.06
C ILE A 265 -9.84 4.78 2.32
N LYS A 266 -8.96 4.74 3.33
CA LYS A 266 -9.20 4.05 4.60
C LYS A 266 -10.41 4.60 5.36
N VAL A 267 -10.54 5.91 5.46
CA VAL A 267 -11.71 6.54 6.09
C VAL A 267 -12.98 6.19 5.32
N THR A 268 -12.95 6.29 4.00
CA THR A 268 -14.09 5.94 3.14
C THR A 268 -14.49 4.47 3.31
N ALA A 269 -13.52 3.55 3.35
CA ALA A 269 -13.76 2.15 3.63
C ALA A 269 -14.48 1.97 4.98
N CYS A 270 -14.02 2.64 6.04
CA CYS A 270 -14.67 2.58 7.35
C CYS A 270 -16.11 3.08 7.33
N LEU A 271 -16.41 4.13 6.55
CA LEU A 271 -17.78 4.62 6.39
C LEU A 271 -18.66 3.62 5.63
N VAL A 272 -18.12 2.91 4.63
CA VAL A 272 -18.83 1.85 3.91
C VAL A 272 -19.15 0.69 4.86
N PHE A 273 -18.17 0.19 5.63
CA PHE A 273 -18.40 -0.85 6.65
C PHE A 273 -19.39 -0.39 7.72
N GLY A 274 -19.29 0.88 8.13
CA GLY A 274 -20.24 1.51 9.05
C GLY A 274 -21.66 1.56 8.50
N SER A 275 -21.83 1.86 7.22
CA SER A 275 -23.16 1.88 6.59
C SER A 275 -23.80 0.51 6.56
N LEU A 276 -23.01 -0.53 6.30
CA LEU A 276 -23.48 -1.92 6.27
C LEU A 276 -23.99 -2.39 7.65
N ILE A 277 -23.23 -2.15 8.73
CA ILE A 277 -23.68 -2.54 10.07
C ILE A 277 -24.91 -1.74 10.52
N VAL A 278 -24.98 -0.44 10.22
CA VAL A 278 -26.16 0.39 10.52
C VAL A 278 -27.39 -0.11 9.77
N PHE A 279 -27.24 -0.49 8.50
CA PHE A 279 -28.33 -1.13 7.74
C PHE A 279 -28.89 -2.36 8.46
N PHE A 280 -28.05 -3.25 8.92
CA PHE A 280 -28.50 -4.43 9.68
C PHE A 280 -29.11 -4.07 11.03
N MET A 281 -28.54 -3.10 11.76
CA MET A 281 -29.09 -2.65 13.05
C MET A 281 -30.47 -2.01 12.92
N ILE A 282 -30.72 -1.30 11.84
CA ILE A 282 -32.04 -0.71 11.55
C ILE A 282 -33.03 -1.81 11.16
N THR A 283 -32.61 -2.77 10.34
CA THR A 283 -33.45 -3.85 9.82
C THR A 283 -33.88 -4.82 10.92
N TRP A 284 -32.93 -5.36 11.68
CA TRP A 284 -33.20 -6.38 12.71
C TRP A 284 -33.71 -5.81 14.03
N LYS A 285 -33.51 -4.50 14.26
CA LYS A 285 -33.91 -3.78 15.51
C LYS A 285 -33.32 -4.39 16.82
N ARG A 286 -32.47 -5.39 16.74
CA ARG A 286 -31.76 -6.08 17.84
C ARG A 286 -30.29 -6.23 17.48
N PHE A 287 -29.43 -6.16 18.50
CA PHE A 287 -27.97 -6.21 18.31
C PHE A 287 -27.50 -7.55 17.75
N VAL A 288 -27.81 -8.67 18.41
CA VAL A 288 -27.24 -9.97 18.04
C VAL A 288 -27.57 -10.39 16.60
N PRO A 289 -28.81 -10.36 16.11
CA PRO A 289 -29.10 -10.69 14.71
C PRO A 289 -28.43 -9.75 13.72
N ALA A 290 -28.30 -8.46 14.04
CA ALA A 290 -27.65 -7.49 13.18
C ALA A 290 -26.16 -7.82 13.00
N VAL A 291 -25.47 -8.10 14.10
CA VAL A 291 -24.05 -8.46 14.10
C VAL A 291 -23.81 -9.80 13.40
N CYS A 292 -24.66 -10.82 13.66
CA CYS A 292 -24.56 -12.09 12.95
C CYS A 292 -24.71 -11.92 11.44
N SER A 293 -25.71 -11.13 10.99
CA SER A 293 -25.90 -10.86 9.55
C SER A 293 -24.71 -10.11 8.94
N TYR A 294 -24.16 -9.13 9.67
CA TYR A 294 -22.97 -8.41 9.27
C TYR A 294 -21.77 -9.35 9.07
N PHE A 295 -21.49 -10.22 10.06
CA PHE A 295 -20.40 -11.18 9.96
C PHE A 295 -20.59 -12.20 8.83
N TRP A 296 -21.83 -12.63 8.56
CA TRP A 296 -22.12 -13.51 7.42
C TRP A 296 -21.77 -12.85 6.07
N VAL A 297 -22.19 -11.60 5.88
CA VAL A 297 -21.84 -10.85 4.66
C VAL A 297 -20.32 -10.68 4.57
N MET A 298 -19.66 -10.28 5.66
CA MET A 298 -18.22 -10.13 5.71
C MET A 298 -17.49 -11.44 5.38
N LEU A 299 -17.98 -12.57 5.87
CA LEU A 299 -17.40 -13.88 5.57
C LEU A 299 -17.53 -14.23 4.08
N ILE A 300 -18.69 -13.99 3.48
CA ILE A 300 -18.91 -14.23 2.05
C ILE A 300 -17.97 -13.35 1.21
N GLU A 301 -17.89 -12.06 1.51
CA GLU A 301 -17.02 -11.12 0.84
C GLU A 301 -15.52 -11.50 0.98
N TYR A 302 -15.10 -11.93 2.17
CA TYR A 302 -13.74 -12.42 2.42
C TYR A 302 -13.43 -13.68 1.61
N VAL A 303 -14.35 -14.64 1.57
CA VAL A 303 -14.19 -15.87 0.77
C VAL A 303 -14.08 -15.52 -0.73
N LEU A 304 -14.92 -14.62 -1.23
CA LEU A 304 -14.84 -14.16 -2.62
C LEU A 304 -13.49 -13.46 -2.91
N TYR A 305 -13.04 -12.60 -2.00
CA TYR A 305 -11.76 -11.90 -2.13
C TYR A 305 -10.57 -12.87 -2.21
N THR A 306 -10.57 -13.93 -1.40
CA THR A 306 -9.45 -14.87 -1.29
C THR A 306 -9.48 -16.00 -2.33
N THR A 307 -10.67 -16.47 -2.73
CA THR A 307 -10.82 -17.66 -3.60
C THR A 307 -10.86 -17.31 -5.08
N VAL A 308 -11.32 -16.11 -5.45
CA VAL A 308 -11.41 -15.73 -6.86
C VAL A 308 -10.02 -15.42 -7.40
N ASN A 309 -9.56 -16.25 -8.35
CA ASN A 309 -8.26 -16.05 -9.01
C ASN A 309 -8.31 -14.80 -9.91
N SER A 310 -7.21 -14.02 -9.90
CA SER A 310 -7.02 -12.84 -10.75
C SER A 310 -7.11 -13.14 -12.25
N LEU A 311 -6.84 -14.37 -12.68
CA LEU A 311 -6.94 -14.82 -14.07
C LEU A 311 -8.34 -15.32 -14.46
N SER A 312 -9.30 -15.42 -13.53
CA SER A 312 -10.66 -15.87 -13.78
C SER A 312 -11.47 -14.81 -14.52
N LYS A 313 -12.46 -15.26 -15.31
CA LYS A 313 -13.50 -14.38 -15.90
C LYS A 313 -14.34 -13.66 -14.82
N TRP A 314 -14.32 -14.18 -13.59
CA TRP A 314 -15.02 -13.65 -12.42
C TRP A 314 -14.13 -12.75 -11.55
N ASN A 315 -12.95 -12.36 -12.05
CA ASN A 315 -11.98 -11.55 -11.30
C ASN A 315 -12.56 -10.22 -10.79
N TRP A 316 -13.57 -9.66 -11.45
CA TRP A 316 -14.23 -8.44 -11.01
C TRP A 316 -14.83 -8.56 -9.60
N PHE A 317 -15.27 -9.76 -9.13
CA PHE A 317 -15.71 -9.98 -7.76
C PHE A 317 -14.61 -9.79 -6.72
N ARG A 318 -13.35 -9.98 -7.10
CA ARG A 318 -12.21 -9.73 -6.23
C ARG A 318 -11.92 -8.23 -6.08
N TYR A 319 -12.04 -7.47 -7.17
CA TYR A 319 -11.67 -6.06 -7.19
C TYR A 319 -12.83 -5.14 -6.81
N VAL A 320 -14.09 -5.53 -7.09
CA VAL A 320 -15.29 -4.85 -6.62
C VAL A 320 -15.81 -5.55 -5.37
N ASN A 321 -15.00 -5.52 -4.30
CA ASN A 321 -15.26 -6.21 -3.04
C ASN A 321 -14.99 -5.26 -1.87
N LEU A 322 -15.70 -5.43 -0.76
CA LEU A 322 -15.50 -4.61 0.45
C LEU A 322 -14.07 -4.70 0.98
N PHE A 323 -13.44 -5.89 0.92
CA PHE A 323 -12.06 -6.07 1.37
C PHE A 323 -11.03 -5.44 0.43
N SER A 324 -11.31 -5.33 -0.87
CA SER A 324 -10.43 -4.62 -1.79
C SER A 324 -10.41 -3.11 -1.51
N ILE A 325 -11.55 -2.54 -1.07
CA ILE A 325 -11.60 -1.14 -0.63
C ILE A 325 -10.81 -0.94 0.68
N LEU A 326 -10.78 -1.96 1.53
CA LEU A 326 -9.97 -1.92 2.77
C LEU A 326 -8.47 -1.98 2.47
N ASP A 327 -8.04 -2.63 1.40
CA ASP A 327 -6.66 -2.61 0.93
C ASP A 327 -6.36 -1.33 0.14
N ALA A 328 -6.18 -0.23 0.87
CA ALA A 328 -5.98 1.10 0.28
C ALA A 328 -4.68 1.24 -0.53
N SER A 329 -3.76 0.28 -0.46
CA SER A 329 -2.53 0.24 -1.27
C SER A 329 -2.77 -0.37 -2.65
N GLN A 330 -3.78 -1.22 -2.80
CA GLN A 330 -4.08 -1.94 -4.04
C GLN A 330 -4.18 -1.03 -5.28
N PRO A 331 -4.87 0.13 -5.25
CA PRO A 331 -4.96 1.05 -6.38
C PRO A 331 -3.60 1.57 -6.88
N PHE A 332 -2.59 1.54 -6.03
CA PHE A 332 -1.26 2.05 -6.35
C PHE A 332 -0.24 0.95 -6.65
N THR A 333 -0.54 -0.31 -6.30
CA THR A 333 0.37 -1.45 -6.52
C THR A 333 0.06 -2.24 -7.79
N VAL A 334 -1.20 -2.25 -8.23
CA VAL A 334 -1.66 -3.03 -9.38
C VAL A 334 -2.41 -2.13 -10.36
N TYR A 335 -1.87 -1.97 -11.58
CA TYR A 335 -2.64 -1.38 -12.67
C TYR A 335 -3.54 -2.45 -13.30
N TRP A 336 -4.84 -2.25 -13.22
CA TRP A 336 -5.80 -3.23 -13.71
C TRP A 336 -7.00 -2.57 -14.39
N ASN A 337 -7.38 -3.12 -15.55
CA ASN A 337 -8.54 -2.69 -16.31
C ASN A 337 -9.65 -3.74 -16.29
N LEU A 338 -10.87 -3.29 -15.99
CA LEU A 338 -12.09 -4.07 -16.10
C LEU A 338 -12.43 -4.29 -17.59
N ASN A 339 -12.76 -5.53 -17.93
CA ASN A 339 -13.32 -5.83 -19.24
C ASN A 339 -14.83 -5.54 -19.23
N LEU A 340 -15.23 -4.39 -19.73
CA LEU A 340 -16.64 -4.06 -19.92
C LEU A 340 -16.96 -4.05 -21.42
N PHE A 341 -17.68 -5.07 -21.88
CA PHE A 341 -18.06 -5.24 -23.29
C PHE A 341 -16.88 -5.15 -24.28
N SER A 342 -15.77 -5.82 -23.96
CA SER A 342 -14.50 -5.80 -24.71
C SER A 342 -13.76 -4.45 -24.72
N TYR A 343 -14.18 -3.50 -23.87
CA TYR A 343 -13.44 -2.27 -23.62
C TYR A 343 -12.74 -2.34 -22.26
N PRO A 344 -11.46 -2.00 -22.19
CA PRO A 344 -10.76 -1.87 -20.93
C PRO A 344 -11.21 -0.56 -20.24
N ILE A 345 -11.73 -0.66 -19.04
CA ILE A 345 -12.03 0.48 -18.18
C ILE A 345 -11.13 0.35 -16.95
N TRP A 346 -10.38 1.38 -16.65
CA TRP A 346 -9.54 1.40 -15.45
C TRP A 346 -10.40 1.19 -14.21
N ALA A 347 -10.16 0.08 -13.52
CA ALA A 347 -11.01 -0.34 -12.40
C ALA A 347 -11.01 0.66 -11.25
N GLU A 348 -9.90 1.34 -11.06
CA GLU A 348 -9.72 2.33 -10.00
C GLU A 348 -10.41 3.65 -10.32
N PHE A 349 -10.61 3.97 -11.59
CA PHE A 349 -11.43 5.13 -11.96
C PHE A 349 -12.85 5.00 -11.43
N ALA A 350 -13.36 3.79 -11.31
CA ALA A 350 -14.66 3.53 -10.69
C ALA A 350 -14.65 3.79 -9.17
N THR A 351 -13.54 3.54 -8.48
CA THR A 351 -13.40 3.79 -7.03
C THR A 351 -12.94 5.20 -6.70
N VAL A 352 -12.01 5.76 -7.47
CA VAL A 352 -11.47 7.12 -7.28
C VAL A 352 -12.41 8.21 -7.82
N SER A 353 -13.20 7.93 -8.87
CA SER A 353 -14.24 8.87 -9.35
C SER A 353 -15.29 9.21 -8.30
N TYR A 354 -15.57 8.30 -7.38
CA TYR A 354 -16.47 8.57 -6.27
C TYR A 354 -15.90 9.63 -5.32
N THR A 355 -14.59 9.66 -5.10
CA THR A 355 -13.94 10.64 -4.24
C THR A 355 -13.72 11.98 -4.92
N HIS A 356 -13.44 12.02 -6.22
CA HIS A 356 -13.24 13.26 -6.98
C HIS A 356 -14.54 13.97 -7.39
N LEU A 357 -15.68 13.28 -7.46
CA LEU A 357 -16.98 13.90 -7.70
C LEU A 357 -17.48 14.74 -6.52
N THR A 358 -16.88 14.59 -5.34
CA THR A 358 -17.25 15.32 -4.12
C THR A 358 -16.33 16.50 -3.78
N LEU A 359 -15.18 16.63 -4.45
CA LEU A 359 -14.28 17.76 -4.24
C LEU A 359 -14.51 18.82 -5.32
N PRO A 360 -14.91 20.06 -4.95
CA PRO A 360 -14.99 21.14 -5.91
C PRO A 360 -13.59 21.45 -6.44
N THR A 361 -13.40 21.32 -7.74
CA THR A 361 -12.22 21.78 -8.45
C THR A 361 -12.05 23.28 -8.28
N THR A 362 -11.44 23.70 -7.18
CA THR A 362 -10.92 25.06 -7.00
C THR A 362 -9.40 25.03 -7.12
N SER A 363 -8.94 24.92 -8.32
CA SER A 363 -7.62 25.46 -8.68
C SER A 363 -7.76 26.14 -10.03
N ARG A 364 -8.27 27.35 -10.00
CA ARG A 364 -7.89 28.40 -10.93
C ARG A 364 -6.97 29.33 -10.16
N VAL A 365 -5.73 29.37 -10.53
CA VAL A 365 -4.84 30.46 -10.94
C VAL A 365 -3.43 29.91 -10.95
#